data_8a0b83d654e4913b14fefd1d5aa6111c
#
_entry.id   8a0b83d654e4913b14fefd1d5aa6111c
#
_cell.length_a   1.000
_cell.length_b   1.000
_cell.length_c   1.000
_cell.angle_alpha   90.00
_cell.angle_beta   90.00
_cell.angle_gamma   90.00
#
_symmetry.space_group_name_H-M   'P 1'
#
loop_
_entity.id
_entity.type
_entity.pdbx_description
1 polymer ?
#
loop_
_entity_poly.entity_id
_entity_poly.type
_entity_poly.pdbx_seq_one_letter_code
_entity_poly.pdbx_strand_id
1 'polypeptide(L)'
;MGYPESVLTDDEQVVLHRHPHWKRLVGPVLALLLCTAAASFAAAVVSRTDWDPRTRQVVAGVIGALWLVLVLWLTLRPFLIWRTTHFVITDRRVMHRQGLLTRSGIDIPLARINSVEFRHGVLDRMVRAGTLVIESASQDPLEFDDIPQVEYVHSLLYHEVFDDPDGQ
;
A
#
# COMPACT_ATOMS: atom_id res chain seq x y z
N MET A 1 -3.47 -0.36 -15.85
CA MET A 1 -3.03 0.99 -16.23
C MET A 1 -1.53 1.02 -15.98
N GLY A 2 -0.75 1.20 -17.03
CA GLY A 2 0.71 1.26 -16.93
C GLY A 2 1.16 2.49 -16.13
N TYR A 3 2.36 2.45 -15.64
CA TYR A 3 3.06 3.60 -15.09
C TYR A 3 3.13 4.69 -16.17
N PRO A 4 2.85 5.97 -15.83
CA PRO A 4 2.89 7.02 -16.84
C PRO A 4 4.33 7.22 -17.35
N GLU A 5 4.60 6.80 -18.57
CA GLU A 5 5.88 6.97 -19.26
C GLU A 5 6.34 8.43 -19.31
N SER A 6 5.40 9.37 -19.16
CA SER A 6 5.66 10.82 -19.12
C SER A 6 6.50 11.31 -17.94
N VAL A 7 6.88 10.44 -17.00
CA VAL A 7 7.71 10.79 -15.84
C VAL A 7 9.15 10.30 -15.99
N LEU A 8 9.39 9.44 -16.97
CA LEU A 8 10.72 8.95 -17.31
C LEU A 8 11.46 9.98 -18.17
N THR A 9 12.77 10.06 -18.03
CA THR A 9 13.64 10.79 -18.96
C THR A 9 13.78 9.97 -20.24
N ASP A 10 14.01 10.61 -21.39
CA ASP A 10 14.01 9.96 -22.71
C ASP A 10 14.94 8.73 -22.81
N ASP A 11 16.00 8.67 -21.99
CA ASP A 11 16.99 7.59 -21.96
C ASP A 11 16.86 6.70 -20.70
N GLU A 12 15.79 6.82 -19.89
CA GLU A 12 15.64 6.10 -18.63
C GLU A 12 14.85 4.80 -18.85
N GLN A 13 15.43 3.65 -18.45
CA GLN A 13 14.79 2.35 -18.61
C GLN A 13 14.21 1.83 -17.28
N VAL A 14 12.99 1.31 -17.34
CA VAL A 14 12.35 0.68 -16.19
C VAL A 14 12.89 -0.74 -16.04
N VAL A 15 13.66 -0.99 -14.98
CA VAL A 15 14.20 -2.31 -14.64
C VAL A 15 13.14 -3.15 -13.93
N LEU A 16 12.41 -2.53 -13.00
CA LEU A 16 11.37 -3.21 -12.25
C LEU A 16 10.18 -2.29 -11.94
N HIS A 17 8.97 -2.80 -12.15
CA HIS A 17 7.74 -2.15 -11.71
C HIS A 17 6.91 -3.12 -10.88
N ARG A 18 6.58 -2.76 -9.64
CA ARG A 18 5.79 -3.58 -8.72
C ARG A 18 4.70 -2.76 -8.04
N HIS A 19 3.60 -3.44 -7.74
CA HIS A 19 2.57 -2.97 -6.81
C HIS A 19 2.82 -3.57 -5.42
N PRO A 20 2.39 -2.89 -4.34
CA PRO A 20 2.44 -3.46 -3.00
C PRO A 20 1.69 -4.79 -2.94
N HIS A 21 2.16 -5.69 -2.08
CA HIS A 21 1.61 -7.02 -1.95
C HIS A 21 0.14 -6.99 -1.47
N TRP A 22 -0.68 -7.92 -1.96
CA TRP A 22 -2.10 -8.04 -1.60
C TRP A 22 -2.34 -8.20 -0.09
N LYS A 23 -1.35 -8.65 0.68
CA LYS A 23 -1.37 -8.73 2.15
C LYS A 23 -1.88 -7.44 2.79
N ARG A 24 -1.56 -6.30 2.21
CA ARG A 24 -2.03 -4.98 2.67
C ARG A 24 -3.56 -4.85 2.67
N LEU A 25 -4.26 -5.67 1.88
CA LEU A 25 -5.72 -5.67 1.81
C LEU A 25 -6.39 -6.56 2.88
N VAL A 26 -5.64 -7.42 3.57
CA VAL A 26 -6.19 -8.32 4.59
C VAL A 26 -6.85 -7.53 5.72
N GLY A 27 -6.20 -6.49 6.23
CA GLY A 27 -6.77 -5.61 7.25
C GLY A 27 -8.08 -4.95 6.82
N PRO A 28 -8.12 -4.25 5.69
CA PRO A 28 -9.36 -3.69 5.12
C PRO A 28 -10.48 -4.71 4.90
N VAL A 29 -10.17 -5.92 4.43
CA VAL A 29 -11.17 -6.99 4.24
C VAL A 29 -11.72 -7.47 5.58
N LEU A 30 -10.86 -7.69 6.57
CA LEU A 30 -11.31 -8.04 7.93
C LEU A 30 -12.16 -6.93 8.55
N ALA A 31 -11.78 -5.68 8.37
CA ALA A 31 -12.56 -4.54 8.84
C ALA A 31 -13.95 -4.51 8.19
N LEU A 32 -14.05 -4.76 6.87
CA LEU A 32 -15.32 -4.85 6.17
C LEU A 32 -16.22 -5.94 6.75
N LEU A 33 -15.66 -7.14 6.96
CA LEU A 33 -16.41 -8.27 7.51
C LEU A 33 -16.90 -7.98 8.94
N LEU A 34 -16.04 -7.43 9.79
CA LEU A 34 -16.39 -7.11 11.18
C LEU A 34 -17.43 -5.97 11.25
N CYS A 35 -17.26 -4.89 10.48
CA CYS A 35 -18.23 -3.79 10.44
C CYS A 35 -19.58 -4.26 9.91
N THR A 36 -19.59 -5.13 8.88
CA THR A 36 -20.84 -5.65 8.32
C THR A 36 -21.52 -6.61 9.29
N ALA A 37 -20.77 -7.48 9.97
CA ALA A 37 -21.30 -8.37 10.99
C ALA A 37 -21.90 -7.59 12.17
N ALA A 38 -21.18 -6.56 12.67
CA ALA A 38 -21.65 -5.71 13.76
C ALA A 38 -22.91 -4.91 13.38
N ALA A 39 -22.94 -4.32 12.18
CA ALA A 39 -24.11 -3.59 11.69
C ALA A 39 -25.33 -4.50 11.50
N SER A 40 -25.12 -5.70 10.94
CA SER A 40 -26.17 -6.70 10.76
C SER A 40 -26.72 -7.19 12.10
N PHE A 41 -25.84 -7.44 13.07
CA PHE A 41 -26.24 -7.83 14.42
C PHE A 41 -27.06 -6.71 15.10
N ALA A 42 -26.59 -5.47 15.04
CA ALA A 42 -27.30 -4.32 15.60
C ALA A 42 -28.67 -4.13 14.95
N ALA A 43 -28.76 -4.26 13.62
CA ALA A 43 -30.02 -4.17 12.90
C ALA A 43 -31.00 -5.31 13.29
N ALA A 44 -30.49 -6.54 13.50
CA ALA A 44 -31.28 -7.66 13.97
C ALA A 44 -31.83 -7.44 15.40
N VAL A 45 -31.03 -6.84 16.30
CA VAL A 45 -31.47 -6.47 17.65
C VAL A 45 -32.58 -5.43 17.57
N VAL A 46 -32.38 -4.36 16.80
CA VAL A 46 -33.37 -3.29 16.61
C VAL A 46 -34.68 -3.84 16.03
N SER A 47 -34.62 -4.79 15.11
CA SER A 47 -35.82 -5.39 14.50
C SER A 47 -36.66 -6.21 15.48
N ARG A 48 -36.08 -6.71 16.57
CA ARG A 48 -36.74 -7.50 17.62
C ARG A 48 -37.25 -6.68 18.81
N THR A 49 -36.95 -5.38 18.84
CA THR A 49 -37.35 -4.50 19.93
C THR A 49 -38.71 -3.91 19.64
N ASP A 50 -39.58 -3.80 20.66
CA ASP A 50 -40.94 -3.25 20.57
C ASP A 50 -40.92 -1.70 20.54
N TRP A 51 -40.08 -1.12 19.70
CA TRP A 51 -40.06 0.32 19.45
C TRP A 51 -41.11 0.71 18.43
N ASP A 52 -41.56 1.95 18.52
CA ASP A 52 -42.43 2.51 17.50
C ASP A 52 -41.74 2.50 16.10
N PRO A 53 -42.49 2.42 15.01
CA PRO A 53 -41.91 2.31 13.66
C PRO A 53 -40.99 3.44 13.29
N ARG A 54 -41.27 4.66 13.76
CA ARG A 54 -40.44 5.83 13.45
C ARG A 54 -39.09 5.76 14.13
N THR A 55 -39.06 5.43 15.43
CA THR A 55 -37.81 5.24 16.18
C THR A 55 -36.96 4.13 15.56
N ARG A 56 -37.58 3.00 15.18
CA ARG A 56 -36.91 1.90 14.52
C ARG A 56 -36.25 2.32 13.20
N GLN A 57 -36.96 3.09 12.37
CA GLN A 57 -36.41 3.60 11.10
C GLN A 57 -35.23 4.54 11.33
N VAL A 58 -35.33 5.47 12.28
CA VAL A 58 -34.25 6.40 12.61
C VAL A 58 -33.00 5.66 13.08
N VAL A 59 -33.16 4.71 14.02
CA VAL A 59 -32.02 3.94 14.54
C VAL A 59 -31.39 3.08 13.45
N ALA A 60 -32.18 2.41 12.62
CA ALA A 60 -31.67 1.65 11.48
C ALA A 60 -30.93 2.54 10.49
N GLY A 61 -31.44 3.75 10.23
CA GLY A 61 -30.76 4.75 9.40
C GLY A 61 -29.40 5.18 9.97
N VAL A 62 -29.33 5.40 11.29
CA VAL A 62 -28.07 5.74 11.98
C VAL A 62 -27.07 4.59 11.88
N ILE A 63 -27.51 3.34 12.12
CA ILE A 63 -26.64 2.17 11.97
C ILE A 63 -26.10 2.06 10.53
N GLY A 64 -26.97 2.24 9.53
CA GLY A 64 -26.57 2.21 8.12
C GLY A 64 -25.60 3.33 7.76
N ALA A 65 -25.83 4.55 8.23
CA ALA A 65 -24.94 5.68 8.01
C ALA A 65 -23.56 5.47 8.66
N LEU A 66 -23.54 4.99 9.91
CA LEU A 66 -22.30 4.66 10.62
C LEU A 66 -21.53 3.56 9.90
N TRP A 67 -22.22 2.48 9.50
CA TRP A 67 -21.62 1.41 8.72
C TRP A 67 -21.00 1.92 7.42
N LEU A 68 -21.72 2.76 6.68
CA LEU A 68 -21.23 3.34 5.42
C LEU A 68 -19.95 4.15 5.65
N VAL A 69 -19.93 5.02 6.66
CA VAL A 69 -18.75 5.83 7.00
C VAL A 69 -17.56 4.94 7.36
N LEU A 70 -17.76 3.91 8.18
CA LEU A 70 -16.71 2.96 8.56
C LEU A 70 -16.16 2.20 7.36
N VAL A 71 -17.03 1.71 6.46
CA VAL A 71 -16.61 1.01 5.25
C VAL A 71 -15.84 1.92 4.31
N LEU A 72 -16.29 3.16 4.10
CA LEU A 72 -15.56 4.14 3.27
C LEU A 72 -14.17 4.44 3.85
N TRP A 73 -14.07 4.57 5.16
CA TRP A 73 -12.81 4.94 5.82
C TRP A 73 -11.85 3.76 5.99
N LEU A 74 -12.34 2.62 6.50
CA LEU A 74 -11.50 1.48 6.87
C LEU A 74 -11.25 0.50 5.70
N THR A 75 -12.09 0.54 4.66
CA THR A 75 -11.99 -0.42 3.55
C THR A 75 -11.71 0.27 2.23
N LEU A 76 -12.56 1.21 1.81
CA LEU A 76 -12.44 1.81 0.49
C LEU A 76 -11.20 2.69 0.38
N ARG A 77 -10.93 3.55 1.36
CA ARG A 77 -9.75 4.42 1.36
C ARG A 77 -8.43 3.63 1.26
N PRO A 78 -8.12 2.65 2.12
CA PRO A 78 -6.88 1.89 2.00
C PRO A 78 -6.81 1.03 0.73
N PHE A 79 -7.94 0.52 0.23
CA PHE A 79 -8.00 -0.15 -1.06
C PHE A 79 -7.58 0.77 -2.23
N LEU A 80 -8.09 1.99 -2.25
CA LEU A 80 -7.75 2.98 -3.28
C LEU A 80 -6.28 3.40 -3.18
N ILE A 81 -5.75 3.59 -1.97
CA ILE A 81 -4.33 3.88 -1.74
C ILE A 81 -3.47 2.72 -2.26
N TRP A 82 -3.80 1.47 -1.92
CA TRP A 82 -3.09 0.29 -2.41
C TRP A 82 -3.05 0.24 -3.94
N ARG A 83 -4.18 0.51 -4.60
CA ARG A 83 -4.30 0.48 -6.05
C ARG A 83 -3.49 1.57 -6.75
N THR A 84 -3.26 2.70 -6.07
CA THR A 84 -2.54 3.86 -6.62
C THR A 84 -1.08 3.95 -6.18
N THR A 85 -0.61 2.96 -5.41
CA THR A 85 0.79 2.89 -4.98
C THR A 85 1.59 2.11 -6.00
N HIS A 86 2.70 2.68 -6.45
CA HIS A 86 3.63 2.09 -7.40
C HIS A 86 5.06 2.19 -6.86
N PHE A 87 5.79 1.09 -6.96
CA PHE A 87 7.21 1.01 -6.69
C PHE A 87 7.94 0.69 -7.99
N VAL A 88 8.85 1.55 -8.39
CA VAL A 88 9.55 1.45 -9.68
C VAL A 88 11.04 1.63 -9.44
N ILE A 89 11.83 0.73 -10.01
CA ILE A 89 13.29 0.82 -10.09
C ILE A 89 13.64 1.07 -11.55
N THR A 90 14.43 2.08 -11.79
CA THR A 90 15.02 2.37 -13.09
C THR A 90 16.54 2.21 -13.02
N ASP A 91 17.21 2.28 -14.12
CA ASP A 91 18.66 2.32 -14.25
C ASP A 91 19.34 3.52 -13.57
N ARG A 92 18.54 4.55 -13.15
CA ARG A 92 19.08 5.81 -12.57
C ARG A 92 18.57 6.13 -11.17
N ARG A 93 17.36 5.66 -10.81
CA ARG A 93 16.70 6.02 -9.55
C ARG A 93 15.68 4.98 -9.09
N VAL A 94 15.42 4.99 -7.80
CA VAL A 94 14.25 4.31 -7.20
C VAL A 94 13.14 5.32 -7.04
N MET A 95 11.96 4.99 -7.55
CA MET A 95 10.78 5.84 -7.45
C MET A 95 9.69 5.13 -6.67
N HIS A 96 9.18 5.80 -5.63
CA HIS A 96 7.99 5.37 -4.90
C HIS A 96 6.93 6.44 -5.03
N ARG A 97 5.79 6.09 -5.58
CA ARG A 97 4.68 7.01 -5.75
C ARG A 97 3.42 6.45 -5.12
N GLN A 98 2.82 7.29 -4.28
CA GLN A 98 1.61 6.94 -3.55
C GLN A 98 0.66 8.14 -3.57
N GLY A 99 -0.64 7.89 -3.69
CA GLY A 99 -1.65 8.89 -3.44
C GLY A 99 -2.83 8.86 -4.40
N LEU A 100 -4.01 9.17 -3.85
CA LEU A 100 -5.27 9.23 -4.56
C LEU A 100 -5.58 10.66 -5.03
N LEU A 101 -5.51 11.63 -4.12
CA LEU A 101 -5.81 13.04 -4.35
C LEU A 101 -4.54 13.89 -4.33
N THR A 102 -3.64 13.60 -3.40
CA THR A 102 -2.34 14.25 -3.32
C THR A 102 -1.30 13.22 -3.76
N ARG A 103 -0.59 13.49 -4.83
CA ARG A 103 0.49 12.64 -5.31
C ARG A 103 1.74 12.97 -4.51
N SER A 104 2.14 12.09 -3.60
CA SER A 104 3.46 12.12 -2.98
C SER A 104 4.36 11.14 -3.71
N GLY A 105 5.57 11.54 -4.01
CA GLY A 105 6.57 10.71 -4.65
C GLY A 105 7.91 10.94 -3.98
N ILE A 106 8.67 9.87 -3.83
CA ILE A 106 10.07 9.90 -3.42
C ILE A 106 10.87 9.35 -4.58
N ASP A 107 11.82 10.12 -5.06
CA ASP A 107 12.75 9.73 -6.11
C ASP A 107 14.16 9.73 -5.49
N ILE A 108 14.80 8.56 -5.43
CA ILE A 108 16.14 8.37 -4.86
C ILE A 108 17.09 7.99 -5.98
N PRO A 109 18.03 8.87 -6.39
CA PRO A 109 19.06 8.51 -7.35
C PRO A 109 19.91 7.35 -6.84
N LEU A 110 20.23 6.36 -7.69
CA LEU A 110 21.02 5.18 -7.32
C LEU A 110 22.40 5.60 -6.75
N ALA A 111 23.00 6.64 -7.32
CA ALA A 111 24.28 7.20 -6.86
C ALA A 111 24.26 7.78 -5.43
N ARG A 112 23.09 7.95 -4.81
CA ARG A 112 22.93 8.42 -3.42
C ARG A 112 22.55 7.33 -2.44
N ILE A 113 22.43 6.09 -2.88
CA ILE A 113 22.11 4.94 -2.04
C ILE A 113 23.41 4.46 -1.39
N ASN A 114 23.44 4.45 -0.06
CA ASN A 114 24.58 3.98 0.72
C ASN A 114 24.44 2.52 1.09
N SER A 115 23.24 2.08 1.47
CA SER A 115 22.96 0.70 1.80
C SER A 115 21.54 0.34 1.42
N VAL A 116 21.34 -0.93 1.12
CA VAL A 116 20.05 -1.55 0.85
C VAL A 116 19.91 -2.75 1.77
N GLU A 117 18.87 -2.75 2.59
CA GLU A 117 18.55 -3.85 3.49
C GLU A 117 17.14 -4.36 3.21
N PHE A 118 16.89 -5.60 3.55
CA PHE A 118 15.52 -6.12 3.56
C PHE A 118 15.18 -6.75 4.91
N ARG A 119 13.92 -6.64 5.31
CA ARG A 119 13.41 -7.22 6.55
C ARG A 119 12.18 -8.08 6.25
N HIS A 120 12.11 -9.22 6.89
CA HIS A 120 10.97 -10.13 6.84
C HIS A 120 10.32 -10.27 8.21
N GLY A 121 9.04 -9.97 8.31
CA GLY A 121 8.21 -10.47 9.39
C GLY A 121 7.89 -11.96 9.22
N VAL A 122 7.42 -12.62 10.27
CA VAL A 122 7.02 -14.04 10.21
C VAL A 122 5.92 -14.28 9.16
N LEU A 123 4.93 -13.40 9.11
CA LEU A 123 3.85 -13.46 8.10
C LEU A 123 4.37 -13.11 6.70
N ASP A 124 5.32 -12.20 6.60
CA ASP A 124 5.92 -11.78 5.34
C ASP A 124 6.63 -12.93 4.64
N ARG A 125 7.35 -13.75 5.42
CA ARG A 125 8.03 -14.93 4.91
C ARG A 125 7.05 -15.96 4.33
N MET A 126 5.88 -16.13 4.94
CA MET A 126 4.85 -17.06 4.44
C MET A 126 4.26 -16.62 3.10
N VAL A 127 4.11 -15.31 2.88
CA VAL A 127 3.51 -14.75 1.66
C VAL A 127 4.55 -14.22 0.65
N ARG A 128 5.85 -14.42 0.93
CA ARG A 128 6.98 -13.95 0.11
C ARG A 128 6.93 -12.43 -0.13
N ALA A 129 6.57 -11.67 0.90
CA ALA A 129 6.66 -10.23 0.94
C ALA A 129 7.71 -9.78 1.95
N GLY A 130 8.00 -8.48 2.02
CA GLY A 130 8.88 -7.92 3.04
C GLY A 130 8.96 -6.41 2.93
N THR A 131 9.76 -5.82 3.81
CA THR A 131 10.09 -4.40 3.84
C THR A 131 11.48 -4.21 3.25
N LEU A 132 11.61 -3.34 2.26
CA LEU A 132 12.89 -2.89 1.72
C LEU A 132 13.27 -1.59 2.43
N VAL A 133 14.47 -1.52 2.97
CA VAL A 133 15.01 -0.35 3.65
C VAL A 133 16.16 0.21 2.82
N ILE A 134 16.06 1.47 2.43
CA ILE A 134 17.09 2.16 1.63
C ILE A 134 17.64 3.30 2.46
N GLU A 135 18.94 3.27 2.72
CA GLU A 135 19.65 4.37 3.35
C GLU A 135 20.32 5.25 2.29
N SER A 136 20.04 6.54 2.37
CA SER A 136 20.63 7.56 1.50
C SER A 136 21.45 8.55 2.33
N ALA A 137 22.50 9.09 1.73
CA ALA A 137 23.45 10.00 2.38
C ALA A 137 22.83 11.28 3.00
N SER A 138 21.59 11.61 2.66
CA SER A 138 20.97 12.90 3.01
C SER A 138 19.65 12.80 3.77
N GLN A 139 19.17 11.60 4.09
CA GLN A 139 17.84 11.40 4.72
C GLN A 139 17.86 10.22 5.70
N ASP A 140 16.91 10.22 6.61
CA ASP A 140 16.62 9.05 7.43
C ASP A 140 16.32 7.81 6.56
N PRO A 141 16.58 6.59 7.05
CA PRO A 141 16.29 5.37 6.30
C PRO A 141 14.86 5.34 5.80
N LEU A 142 14.68 5.09 4.51
CA LEU A 142 13.38 4.99 3.87
C LEU A 142 12.92 3.54 3.83
N GLU A 143 11.78 3.27 4.45
CA GLU A 143 11.18 1.94 4.52
C GLU A 143 10.03 1.82 3.50
N PHE A 144 10.12 0.78 2.67
CA PHE A 144 9.11 0.43 1.68
C PHE A 144 8.49 -0.91 2.04
N ASP A 145 7.30 -0.85 2.62
CA ASP A 145 6.59 -2.03 3.11
C ASP A 145 5.87 -2.78 2.01
N ASP A 146 5.60 -4.06 2.31
CA ASP A 146 4.77 -4.94 1.49
C ASP A 146 5.28 -5.13 0.05
N ILE A 147 6.62 -5.13 -0.14
CA ILE A 147 7.24 -5.41 -1.44
C ILE A 147 7.15 -6.92 -1.73
N PRO A 148 6.55 -7.32 -2.87
CA PRO A 148 6.53 -8.73 -3.27
C PRO A 148 7.94 -9.20 -3.64
N GLN A 149 8.32 -10.41 -3.18
CA GLN A 149 9.63 -11.02 -3.46
C GLN A 149 10.80 -10.08 -3.12
N VAL A 150 10.77 -9.50 -1.93
CA VAL A 150 11.72 -8.46 -1.51
C VAL A 150 13.18 -8.89 -1.64
N GLU A 151 13.51 -10.18 -1.45
CA GLU A 151 14.88 -10.72 -1.64
C GLU A 151 15.36 -10.55 -3.10
N TYR A 152 14.48 -10.84 -4.05
CA TYR A 152 14.77 -10.61 -5.48
C TYR A 152 14.94 -9.13 -5.80
N VAL A 153 14.05 -8.29 -5.27
CA VAL A 153 14.11 -6.84 -5.46
C VAL A 153 15.38 -6.26 -4.84
N HIS A 154 15.76 -6.73 -3.65
CA HIS A 154 17.01 -6.35 -2.99
C HIS A 154 18.23 -6.76 -3.83
N SER A 155 18.31 -8.02 -4.28
CA SER A 155 19.42 -8.51 -5.11
C SER A 155 19.57 -7.73 -6.41
N LEU A 156 18.44 -7.43 -7.06
CA LEU A 156 18.42 -6.64 -8.29
C LEU A 156 18.89 -5.21 -8.06
N LEU A 157 18.38 -4.56 -7.01
CA LEU A 157 18.78 -3.19 -6.67
C LEU A 157 20.25 -3.13 -6.23
N TYR A 158 20.72 -4.13 -5.49
CA TYR A 158 22.12 -4.23 -5.08
C TYR A 158 23.04 -4.34 -6.29
N HIS A 159 22.68 -5.14 -7.29
CA HIS A 159 23.42 -5.27 -8.54
C HIS A 159 23.48 -3.94 -9.33
N GLU A 160 22.36 -3.24 -9.48
CA GLU A 160 22.30 -1.95 -10.17
C GLU A 160 23.11 -0.85 -9.45
N VAL A 161 23.17 -0.89 -8.10
CA VAL A 161 23.87 0.14 -7.31
C VAL A 161 25.36 -0.14 -7.20
N PHE A 162 25.79 -1.40 -7.05
CA PHE A 162 27.16 -1.74 -6.64
C PHE A 162 27.94 -2.53 -7.67
N ASP A 163 27.29 -3.26 -8.57
CA ASP A 163 27.97 -4.17 -9.51
C ASP A 163 27.96 -3.65 -10.97
N ASP A 164 27.17 -2.62 -11.30
CA ASP A 164 27.17 -1.98 -12.62
C ASP A 164 27.75 -0.55 -12.55
N PRO A 165 29.10 -0.41 -12.47
CA PRO A 165 29.76 0.89 -12.40
C PRO A 165 29.77 1.65 -13.74
N ASP A 166 29.35 1.02 -14.86
CA ASP A 166 29.41 1.57 -16.21
C ASP A 166 28.12 2.29 -16.63
N GLY A 167 27.12 2.37 -15.75
CA GLY A 167 25.89 3.17 -15.97
C GLY A 167 26.09 4.70 -15.83
N GLN A 168 27.36 5.20 -15.85
CA GLN A 168 27.69 6.64 -15.84
C GLN A 168 28.08 7.13 -17.22
#